data_c3fd2f460f04f6050c6086c63538e004
#
_entry.id   c3fd2f460f04f6050c6086c63538e004
#
_cell.length_a   1.000
_cell.length_b   1.000
_cell.length_c   1.000
_cell.angle_alpha   90.00
_cell.angle_beta   90.00
_cell.angle_gamma   90.00
#
_symmetry.space_group_name_H-M   'P 1'
#
loop_
_entity.id
_entity.type
_entity.pdbx_description
1 polymer ?
#
loop_
_entity_poly.entity_id
_entity_poly.type
_entity_poly.pdbx_seq_one_letter_code
_entity_poly.pdbx_strand_id
1 'polypeptide(L)'
;MVMHRRKRNTSTYLFSNKDLVALYVPLIIEQMLAMLVGLADSIMVSSVGEAAVSGVSLVDSCFQLIINLFAALATGGAVTVGQYLGQKNKEKAGEAATQLVWFSMILSLGVMALMYAGKGLILNHVFGQIEADVYGHADTYMMIVNASIPFLALYNAGAAIFRSIGNSNISMRVSLIMNGINVVGNAILIYACKCGTEGVAIPTLVSRLAAAVIMIILLIPKKSAQAKQDSTRIYIKKSLHYRANWHMLKSILLVGIPNGLENSMFQLGKILVLSLVSTFGTYAIAANAVGNVIAGFQLMAGMAASLAMVTVVSRCVGAGDYEQAKCYTIKVLTMAYICIIVTVLFTFAVLPLVMKAYGLSYEAQSAAEKILMLHGIAASTIWPVAFTLPCTFRAAGDVKYSMIVSICTMWICRIVFSYVLGKYMGMGVFGVWVAMIMDQFVRGVLFIRRYLSGRWIGKKVI
;
A
#
# COMPACT_ATOMS: atom_id res chain seq x y z
N MET A 1 -20.65 -10.06 -29.40
CA MET A 1 -19.44 -10.08 -30.22
C MET A 1 -18.55 -11.21 -29.71
N VAL A 2 -18.63 -12.37 -30.33
CA VAL A 2 -17.99 -13.64 -29.90
C VAL A 2 -16.49 -13.52 -30.17
N MET A 3 -15.70 -13.49 -29.09
CA MET A 3 -14.23 -13.47 -29.21
C MET A 3 -13.74 -14.82 -29.73
N HIS A 4 -13.26 -14.86 -30.97
CA HIS A 4 -12.50 -15.99 -31.49
C HIS A 4 -11.27 -16.25 -30.60
N ARG A 5 -11.36 -17.24 -29.73
CA ARG A 5 -10.24 -17.82 -28.99
C ARG A 5 -9.30 -18.51 -29.98
N ARG A 6 -8.36 -17.78 -30.59
CA ARG A 6 -7.18 -18.42 -31.16
C ARG A 6 -6.42 -19.09 -30.01
N LYS A 7 -6.40 -20.42 -29.97
CA LYS A 7 -5.51 -21.23 -29.10
C LYS A 7 -4.07 -20.85 -29.48
N ARG A 8 -3.48 -19.85 -28.80
CA ARG A 8 -2.03 -19.63 -28.85
C ARG A 8 -1.35 -20.76 -28.09
N ASN A 9 -0.27 -21.31 -28.65
CA ASN A 9 0.59 -22.28 -28.00
C ASN A 9 1.02 -21.71 -26.63
N THR A 10 0.91 -22.50 -25.58
CA THR A 10 1.25 -22.11 -24.19
C THR A 10 2.70 -21.72 -24.00
N SER A 11 3.59 -22.02 -24.96
CA SER A 11 5.01 -21.65 -24.97
C SER A 11 5.30 -20.16 -25.19
N THR A 12 4.30 -19.35 -25.56
CA THR A 12 4.45 -17.91 -25.85
C THR A 12 4.04 -16.98 -24.69
N TYR A 13 3.52 -17.51 -23.59
CA TYR A 13 3.12 -16.69 -22.45
C TYR A 13 4.31 -16.25 -21.57
N LEU A 14 4.36 -14.97 -21.20
CA LEU A 14 5.41 -14.40 -20.34
C LEU A 14 5.39 -14.97 -18.91
N PHE A 15 4.22 -15.36 -18.42
CA PHE A 15 4.02 -15.97 -17.11
C PHE A 15 3.15 -17.21 -17.22
N SER A 16 3.55 -18.30 -16.59
CA SER A 16 2.68 -19.44 -16.38
C SER A 16 1.71 -19.18 -15.23
N ASN A 17 0.67 -20.01 -15.08
CA ASN A 17 -0.22 -19.92 -13.93
C ASN A 17 0.53 -20.18 -12.61
N LYS A 18 1.57 -21.04 -12.64
CA LYS A 18 2.45 -21.29 -11.48
C LYS A 18 3.23 -20.04 -11.08
N ASP A 19 3.74 -19.29 -12.06
CA ASP A 19 4.47 -18.04 -11.81
C ASP A 19 3.56 -16.97 -11.20
N LEU A 20 2.29 -16.88 -11.65
CA LEU A 20 1.32 -15.97 -11.08
C LEU A 20 1.01 -16.29 -9.61
N VAL A 21 0.82 -17.57 -9.29
CA VAL A 21 0.60 -18.02 -7.90
C VAL A 21 1.85 -17.79 -7.06
N ALA A 22 3.04 -18.11 -7.58
CA ALA A 22 4.31 -17.89 -6.91
C ALA A 22 4.63 -16.41 -6.67
N LEU A 23 4.10 -15.51 -7.52
CA LEU A 23 4.17 -14.08 -7.30
C LEU A 23 3.14 -13.60 -6.26
N TYR A 24 1.90 -14.12 -6.33
CA TYR A 24 0.76 -13.58 -5.59
C TYR A 24 0.71 -14.05 -4.14
N VAL A 25 0.95 -15.34 -3.87
CA VAL A 25 0.88 -15.89 -2.52
C VAL A 25 1.83 -15.21 -1.53
N PRO A 26 3.12 -14.98 -1.86
CA PRO A 26 4.01 -14.24 -0.97
C PRO A 26 3.54 -12.81 -0.70
N LEU A 27 2.89 -12.15 -1.67
CA LEU A 27 2.34 -10.81 -1.48
C LEU A 27 1.15 -10.81 -0.52
N ILE A 28 0.29 -11.84 -0.54
CA ILE A 28 -0.79 -11.98 0.46
C ILE A 28 -0.19 -12.13 1.86
N ILE A 29 0.83 -12.98 2.00
CA ILE A 29 1.51 -13.17 3.29
C ILE A 29 2.15 -11.87 3.76
N GLU A 30 2.79 -11.10 2.87
CA GLU A 30 3.38 -9.79 3.18
C GLU A 30 2.32 -8.81 3.69
N GLN A 31 1.14 -8.71 3.05
CA GLN A 31 0.05 -7.85 3.48
C GLN A 31 -0.56 -8.30 4.82
N MET A 32 -0.72 -9.61 5.00
CA MET A 32 -1.20 -10.18 6.27
C MET A 32 -0.25 -9.87 7.42
N LEU A 33 1.05 -10.06 7.22
CA LEU A 33 2.07 -9.76 8.22
C LEU A 33 2.07 -8.28 8.60
N ALA A 34 2.01 -7.38 7.62
CA ALA A 34 1.97 -5.94 7.87
C ALA A 34 0.76 -5.54 8.74
N MET A 35 -0.39 -6.17 8.49
CA MET A 35 -1.60 -5.91 9.27
C MET A 35 -1.50 -6.46 10.69
N LEU A 36 -1.02 -7.69 10.85
CA LEU A 36 -0.86 -8.34 12.18
C LEU A 36 0.13 -7.58 13.05
N VAL A 37 1.21 -7.09 12.47
CA VAL A 37 2.21 -6.29 13.19
C VAL A 37 1.63 -4.95 13.62
N GLY A 38 0.88 -4.25 12.75
CA GLY A 38 0.21 -3.01 13.13
C GLY A 38 -0.77 -3.19 14.31
N LEU A 39 -1.47 -4.33 14.37
CA LEU A 39 -2.32 -4.67 15.52
C LEU A 39 -1.48 -4.98 16.77
N ALA A 40 -0.40 -5.74 16.64
CA ALA A 40 0.50 -6.05 17.74
C ALA A 40 1.14 -4.78 18.33
N ASP A 41 1.61 -3.88 17.47
CA ASP A 41 2.18 -2.59 17.88
C ASP A 41 1.16 -1.78 18.69
N SER A 42 -0.08 -1.68 18.21
CA SER A 42 -1.15 -0.96 18.90
C SER A 42 -1.46 -1.55 20.28
N ILE A 43 -1.47 -2.88 20.39
CA ILE A 43 -1.69 -3.58 21.68
C ILE A 43 -0.50 -3.35 22.61
N MET A 44 0.73 -3.42 22.12
CA MET A 44 1.92 -3.21 22.94
C MET A 44 2.03 -1.75 23.43
N VAL A 45 1.73 -0.76 22.58
CA VAL A 45 1.72 0.65 22.99
C VAL A 45 0.64 0.91 24.05
N SER A 46 -0.51 0.24 23.97
CA SER A 46 -1.58 0.42 24.97
C SER A 46 -1.17 0.03 26.38
N SER A 47 -0.20 -0.89 26.52
CA SER A 47 0.34 -1.26 27.82
C SER A 47 1.28 -0.18 28.45
N VAL A 48 1.73 0.78 27.67
CA VAL A 48 2.54 1.93 28.14
C VAL A 48 1.65 3.00 28.76
N GLY A 49 0.43 3.22 28.21
CA GLY A 49 -0.54 4.17 28.72
C GLY A 49 -1.29 4.92 27.62
N GLU A 50 -2.40 5.55 27.97
CA GLU A 50 -3.28 6.27 27.04
C GLU A 50 -2.58 7.46 26.35
N ALA A 51 -1.74 8.19 27.09
CA ALA A 51 -0.97 9.31 26.54
C ALA A 51 0.03 8.83 25.46
N ALA A 52 0.69 7.67 25.69
CA ALA A 52 1.58 7.07 24.72
C ALA A 52 0.85 6.62 23.46
N VAL A 53 -0.31 5.95 23.59
CA VAL A 53 -1.16 5.55 22.44
C VAL A 53 -1.57 6.77 21.62
N SER A 54 -2.00 7.84 22.27
CA SER A 54 -2.41 9.07 21.63
C SER A 54 -1.24 9.73 20.89
N GLY A 55 -0.08 9.87 21.53
CA GLY A 55 1.12 10.46 20.94
C GLY A 55 1.61 9.68 19.73
N VAL A 56 1.72 8.36 19.83
CA VAL A 56 2.11 7.48 18.72
C VAL A 56 1.12 7.57 17.56
N SER A 57 -0.17 7.52 17.83
CA SER A 57 -1.22 7.57 16.79
C SER A 57 -1.22 8.88 16.00
N LEU A 58 -0.97 10.02 16.67
CA LEU A 58 -0.82 11.31 16.00
C LEU A 58 0.35 11.30 15.00
N VAL A 59 1.51 10.85 15.45
CA VAL A 59 2.72 10.78 14.62
C VAL A 59 2.53 9.78 13.48
N ASP A 60 1.96 8.61 13.74
CA ASP A 60 1.68 7.58 12.71
C ASP A 60 0.77 8.11 11.61
N SER A 61 -0.18 8.98 11.92
CA SER A 61 -1.03 9.63 10.91
C SER A 61 -0.23 10.46 9.92
N CYS A 62 0.81 11.17 10.36
CA CYS A 62 1.75 11.87 9.48
C CYS A 62 2.66 10.90 8.73
N PHE A 63 3.16 9.89 9.42
CA PHE A 63 4.01 8.87 8.81
C PHE A 63 3.30 8.09 7.70
N GLN A 64 1.99 7.90 7.78
CA GLN A 64 1.22 7.24 6.74
C GLN A 64 1.29 8.00 5.39
N LEU A 65 1.36 9.33 5.41
CA LEU A 65 1.59 10.12 4.19
C LEU A 65 2.98 9.86 3.60
N ILE A 66 4.01 9.77 4.44
CA ILE A 66 5.39 9.49 4.03
C ILE A 66 5.50 8.06 3.47
N ILE A 67 4.89 7.07 4.13
CA ILE A 67 4.82 5.69 3.65
C ILE A 67 4.18 5.65 2.26
N ASN A 68 3.05 6.32 2.07
CA ASN A 68 2.34 6.38 0.80
C ASN A 68 3.16 7.07 -0.30
N LEU A 69 3.92 8.10 0.03
CA LEU A 69 4.82 8.79 -0.90
C LEU A 69 5.88 7.83 -1.46
N PHE A 70 6.59 7.11 -0.58
CA PHE A 70 7.64 6.17 -1.00
C PHE A 70 7.06 4.91 -1.67
N ALA A 71 5.89 4.44 -1.26
CA ALA A 71 5.18 3.35 -1.94
C ALA A 71 4.76 3.75 -3.36
N ALA A 72 4.32 4.99 -3.55
CA ALA A 72 3.97 5.53 -4.87
C ALA A 72 5.21 5.66 -5.78
N LEU A 73 6.32 6.19 -5.25
CA LEU A 73 7.60 6.27 -5.96
C LEU A 73 8.10 4.87 -6.34
N ALA A 74 8.05 3.93 -5.41
CA ALA A 74 8.41 2.53 -5.64
C ALA A 74 7.55 1.89 -6.74
N THR A 75 6.26 2.21 -6.80
CA THR A 75 5.35 1.77 -7.88
C THR A 75 5.79 2.33 -9.23
N GLY A 76 6.19 3.62 -9.31
CA GLY A 76 6.75 4.21 -10.51
C GLY A 76 8.01 3.50 -11.00
N GLY A 77 8.91 3.17 -10.07
CA GLY A 77 10.10 2.37 -10.34
C GLY A 77 9.76 0.96 -10.81
N ALA A 78 8.81 0.29 -10.16
CA ALA A 78 8.35 -1.05 -10.53
C ALA A 78 7.82 -1.09 -11.97
N VAL A 79 7.04 -0.09 -12.38
CA VAL A 79 6.51 0.03 -13.74
C VAL A 79 7.64 0.22 -14.74
N THR A 80 8.56 1.15 -14.48
CA THR A 80 9.68 1.46 -15.38
C THR A 80 10.61 0.26 -15.55
N VAL A 81 11.03 -0.37 -14.45
CA VAL A 81 11.86 -1.59 -14.46
C VAL A 81 11.13 -2.74 -15.18
N GLY A 82 9.83 -2.94 -14.87
CA GLY A 82 9.00 -3.96 -15.47
C GLY A 82 8.88 -3.80 -16.99
N GLN A 83 8.70 -2.57 -17.49
CA GLN A 83 8.62 -2.31 -18.92
C GLN A 83 9.95 -2.57 -19.63
N TYR A 84 11.11 -2.15 -19.06
CA TYR A 84 12.42 -2.50 -19.63
C TYR A 84 12.69 -4.02 -19.63
N LEU A 85 12.23 -4.74 -18.58
CA LEU A 85 12.29 -6.20 -18.55
C LEU A 85 11.43 -6.84 -19.63
N GLY A 86 10.24 -6.27 -19.89
CA GLY A 86 9.39 -6.69 -20.99
C GLY A 86 10.07 -6.55 -22.35
N GLN A 87 10.86 -5.48 -22.55
CA GLN A 87 11.71 -5.29 -23.75
C GLN A 87 12.93 -6.20 -23.78
N LYS A 88 13.13 -7.07 -22.79
CA LYS A 88 14.34 -7.90 -22.61
C LYS A 88 15.63 -7.08 -22.44
N ASN A 89 15.53 -5.78 -22.13
CA ASN A 89 16.67 -4.89 -21.93
C ASN A 89 17.03 -4.84 -20.42
N LYS A 90 17.82 -5.81 -19.99
CA LYS A 90 18.24 -5.94 -18.58
C LYS A 90 19.17 -4.83 -18.13
N GLU A 91 19.98 -4.29 -19.04
CA GLU A 91 20.90 -3.22 -18.71
C GLU A 91 20.14 -1.96 -18.31
N LYS A 92 19.18 -1.52 -19.15
CA LYS A 92 18.32 -0.37 -18.82
C LYS A 92 17.42 -0.64 -17.60
N ALA A 93 16.95 -1.88 -17.42
CA ALA A 93 16.21 -2.25 -16.21
C ALA A 93 17.08 -2.11 -14.94
N GLY A 94 18.35 -2.53 -14.99
CA GLY A 94 19.30 -2.35 -13.89
C GLY A 94 19.66 -0.88 -13.64
N GLU A 95 19.76 -0.08 -14.71
CA GLU A 95 19.95 1.36 -14.61
C GLU A 95 18.73 2.04 -13.96
N ALA A 96 17.52 1.71 -14.40
CA ALA A 96 16.29 2.24 -13.80
C ALA A 96 16.15 1.85 -12.32
N ALA A 97 16.51 0.62 -11.96
CA ALA A 97 16.57 0.17 -10.57
C ALA A 97 17.59 0.99 -9.74
N THR A 98 18.76 1.26 -10.31
CA THR A 98 19.79 2.11 -9.69
C THR A 98 19.28 3.53 -9.46
N GLN A 99 18.64 4.12 -10.47
CA GLN A 99 18.05 5.45 -10.38
C GLN A 99 16.96 5.51 -9.30
N LEU A 100 16.10 4.50 -9.20
CA LEU A 100 15.07 4.41 -8.18
C LEU A 100 15.68 4.40 -6.77
N VAL A 101 16.69 3.56 -6.53
CA VAL A 101 17.33 3.43 -5.20
C VAL A 101 17.98 4.74 -4.78
N TRP A 102 18.82 5.34 -5.65
CA TRP A 102 19.49 6.59 -5.34
C TRP A 102 18.53 7.76 -5.18
N PHE A 103 17.55 7.89 -6.06
CA PHE A 103 16.56 8.95 -5.96
C PHE A 103 15.70 8.81 -4.70
N SER A 104 15.31 7.57 -4.34
CA SER A 104 14.59 7.30 -3.08
C SER A 104 15.43 7.70 -1.86
N MET A 105 16.73 7.40 -1.88
CA MET A 105 17.65 7.78 -0.79
C MET A 105 17.76 9.30 -0.66
N ILE A 106 18.03 10.01 -1.75
CA ILE A 106 18.18 11.48 -1.74
C ILE A 106 16.88 12.15 -1.30
N LEU A 107 15.76 11.74 -1.89
CA LEU A 107 14.44 12.29 -1.54
C LEU A 107 14.11 12.02 -0.06
N SER A 108 14.39 10.83 0.44
CA SER A 108 14.11 10.47 1.83
C SER A 108 14.94 11.23 2.84
N LEU A 109 16.19 11.53 2.52
CA LEU A 109 17.03 12.43 3.34
C LEU A 109 16.45 13.84 3.38
N GLY A 110 15.97 14.35 2.24
CA GLY A 110 15.28 15.63 2.18
C GLY A 110 13.99 15.65 3.01
N VAL A 111 13.16 14.61 2.88
CA VAL A 111 11.92 14.46 3.67
C VAL A 111 12.24 14.34 5.16
N MET A 112 13.24 13.56 5.53
CA MET A 112 13.71 13.43 6.92
C MET A 112 14.13 14.78 7.49
N ALA A 113 14.94 15.56 6.75
CA ALA A 113 15.38 16.89 7.16
C ALA A 113 14.18 17.85 7.34
N LEU A 114 13.21 17.82 6.41
CA LEU A 114 11.97 18.60 6.51
C LEU A 114 11.15 18.21 7.74
N MET A 115 11.05 16.91 8.05
CA MET A 115 10.31 16.42 9.21
C MET A 115 10.97 16.86 10.52
N TYR A 116 12.30 16.86 10.61
CA TYR A 116 13.02 17.38 11.78
C TYR A 116 12.88 18.89 11.90
N ALA A 117 13.04 19.64 10.82
CA ALA A 117 12.88 21.09 10.81
C ALA A 117 11.44 21.52 11.11
N GLY A 118 10.44 20.77 10.59
CA GLY A 118 9.02 21.04 10.77
C GLY A 118 8.41 20.45 12.04
N LYS A 119 9.17 19.72 12.87
CA LYS A 119 8.68 19.04 14.06
C LYS A 119 7.83 19.93 14.97
N GLY A 120 8.34 21.10 15.32
CA GLY A 120 7.64 22.04 16.17
C GLY A 120 6.35 22.56 15.53
N LEU A 121 6.35 22.81 14.23
CA LEU A 121 5.14 23.23 13.51
C LEU A 121 4.08 22.11 13.50
N ILE A 122 4.49 20.87 13.30
CA ILE A 122 3.59 19.71 13.28
C ILE A 122 2.97 19.50 14.66
N LEU A 123 3.79 19.43 15.71
CA LEU A 123 3.33 19.14 17.06
C LEU A 123 2.51 20.27 17.68
N ASN A 124 2.88 21.54 17.42
CA ASN A 124 2.22 22.68 18.08
C ASN A 124 1.07 23.30 17.29
N HIS A 125 1.07 23.17 15.95
CA HIS A 125 0.08 23.84 15.10
C HIS A 125 -0.81 22.86 14.32
N VAL A 126 -0.26 21.77 13.79
CA VAL A 126 -1.06 20.82 13.00
C VAL A 126 -1.95 19.98 13.92
N PHE A 127 -1.44 19.52 15.05
CA PHE A 127 -2.22 18.73 16.01
C PHE A 127 -3.01 19.58 17.01
N GLY A 128 -2.83 20.91 17.01
CA GLY A 128 -3.52 21.82 17.90
C GLY A 128 -3.00 21.76 19.35
N GLN A 129 -3.88 22.04 20.31
CA GLN A 129 -3.53 21.96 21.74
C GLN A 129 -3.61 20.50 22.18
N ILE A 130 -2.48 19.88 22.40
CA ILE A 130 -2.34 18.54 22.97
C ILE A 130 -1.83 18.62 24.41
N GLU A 131 -2.23 17.69 25.25
CA GLU A 131 -1.77 17.59 26.64
C GLU A 131 -0.25 17.38 26.69
N ALA A 132 0.39 17.90 27.72
CA ALA A 132 1.85 17.91 27.86
C ALA A 132 2.46 16.48 27.81
N ASP A 133 1.78 15.50 28.42
CA ASP A 133 2.22 14.11 28.43
C ASP A 133 2.12 13.48 27.03
N VAL A 134 1.03 13.74 26.31
CA VAL A 134 0.85 13.29 24.91
C VAL A 134 1.92 13.93 24.02
N TYR A 135 2.22 15.22 24.23
CA TYR A 135 3.28 15.93 23.50
C TYR A 135 4.64 15.27 23.73
N GLY A 136 5.00 14.95 24.98
CA GLY A 136 6.26 14.30 25.31
C GLY A 136 6.43 12.94 24.60
N HIS A 137 5.38 12.12 24.59
CA HIS A 137 5.36 10.83 23.90
C HIS A 137 5.43 11.00 22.37
N ALA A 138 4.68 11.95 21.80
CA ALA A 138 4.71 12.23 20.37
C ALA A 138 6.07 12.75 19.91
N ASP A 139 6.69 13.65 20.69
CA ASP A 139 8.00 14.21 20.40
C ASP A 139 9.09 13.13 20.38
N THR A 140 9.14 12.31 21.40
CA THR A 140 10.08 11.19 21.52
C THR A 140 9.93 10.19 20.39
N TYR A 141 8.70 9.76 20.12
CA TYR A 141 8.41 8.83 19.03
C TYR A 141 8.80 9.41 17.67
N MET A 142 8.42 10.65 17.39
CA MET A 142 8.72 11.34 16.14
C MET A 142 10.23 11.52 15.93
N MET A 143 10.98 11.85 16.97
CA MET A 143 12.44 11.99 16.90
C MET A 143 13.12 10.71 16.43
N ILE A 144 12.73 9.56 16.98
CA ILE A 144 13.37 8.27 16.68
C ILE A 144 12.87 7.76 15.30
N VAL A 145 11.55 7.79 15.05
CA VAL A 145 10.98 7.21 13.84
C VAL A 145 11.30 8.02 12.59
N ASN A 146 11.52 9.35 12.70
CA ASN A 146 12.00 10.17 11.58
C ASN A 146 13.34 9.66 11.03
N ALA A 147 14.26 9.21 11.86
CA ALA A 147 15.51 8.61 11.42
C ALA A 147 15.34 7.34 10.57
N SER A 148 14.17 6.69 10.64
CA SER A 148 13.87 5.49 9.85
C SER A 148 13.40 5.78 8.42
N ILE A 149 13.11 7.04 8.07
CA ILE A 149 12.55 7.41 6.75
C ILE A 149 13.44 6.94 5.59
N PRO A 150 14.78 7.14 5.59
CA PRO A 150 15.63 6.66 4.51
C PRO A 150 15.63 5.15 4.37
N PHE A 151 15.56 4.42 5.47
CA PHE A 151 15.54 2.97 5.48
C PHE A 151 14.20 2.42 4.95
N LEU A 152 13.09 3.05 5.30
CA LEU A 152 11.77 2.76 4.75
C LEU A 152 11.74 2.96 3.23
N ALA A 153 12.30 4.06 2.74
CA ALA A 153 12.36 4.37 1.31
C ALA A 153 13.18 3.33 0.54
N LEU A 154 14.34 2.94 1.06
CA LEU A 154 15.20 1.92 0.47
C LEU A 154 14.55 0.54 0.47
N TYR A 155 13.88 0.16 1.57
CA TYR A 155 13.11 -1.09 1.64
C TYR A 155 12.02 -1.11 0.56
N ASN A 156 11.20 -0.05 0.44
CA ASN A 156 10.14 0.03 -0.57
C ASN A 156 10.69 -0.05 -2.00
N ALA A 157 11.79 0.66 -2.29
CA ALA A 157 12.45 0.61 -3.60
C ALA A 157 12.98 -0.80 -3.91
N GLY A 158 13.65 -1.43 -2.96
CA GLY A 158 14.18 -2.80 -3.09
C GLY A 158 13.07 -3.83 -3.30
N ALA A 159 12.01 -3.77 -2.50
CA ALA A 159 10.84 -4.65 -2.61
C ALA A 159 10.17 -4.50 -3.98
N ALA A 160 10.02 -3.27 -4.49
CA ALA A 160 9.44 -2.99 -5.80
C ALA A 160 10.30 -3.57 -6.94
N ILE A 161 11.62 -3.47 -6.85
CA ILE A 161 12.56 -4.04 -7.82
C ILE A 161 12.44 -5.58 -7.83
N PHE A 162 12.47 -6.24 -6.66
CA PHE A 162 12.34 -7.69 -6.59
C PHE A 162 10.99 -8.18 -7.11
N ARG A 163 9.89 -7.49 -6.81
CA ARG A 163 8.57 -7.78 -7.38
C ARG A 163 8.57 -7.63 -8.91
N SER A 164 9.19 -6.59 -9.45
CA SER A 164 9.29 -6.38 -10.91
C SER A 164 10.06 -7.49 -11.63
N ILE A 165 11.04 -8.12 -10.97
CA ILE A 165 11.75 -9.30 -11.46
C ILE A 165 10.87 -10.55 -11.38
N GLY A 166 9.72 -10.49 -10.69
CA GLY A 166 8.85 -11.65 -10.47
C GLY A 166 9.21 -12.48 -9.23
N ASN A 167 10.07 -11.96 -8.36
CA ASN A 167 10.52 -12.65 -7.14
C ASN A 167 9.99 -11.97 -5.87
N SER A 168 8.69 -12.13 -5.60
CA SER A 168 8.06 -11.62 -4.39
C SER A 168 8.44 -12.38 -3.12
N ASN A 169 9.02 -13.58 -3.24
CA ASN A 169 9.51 -14.33 -2.08
C ASN A 169 10.59 -13.57 -1.31
N ILE A 170 11.43 -12.79 -2.00
CA ILE A 170 12.46 -11.98 -1.34
C ILE A 170 11.81 -10.86 -0.53
N SER A 171 10.87 -10.10 -1.11
CA SER A 171 10.18 -9.02 -0.38
C SER A 171 9.43 -9.57 0.82
N MET A 172 8.72 -10.70 0.68
CA MET A 172 8.05 -11.37 1.78
C MET A 172 9.00 -11.80 2.90
N ARG A 173 10.14 -12.45 2.57
CA ARG A 173 11.10 -12.91 3.57
C ARG A 173 11.73 -11.74 4.34
N VAL A 174 12.09 -10.67 3.63
CA VAL A 174 12.66 -9.48 4.27
C VAL A 174 11.59 -8.78 5.12
N SER A 175 10.33 -8.72 4.66
CA SER A 175 9.22 -8.23 5.46
C SER A 175 9.02 -9.07 6.74
N LEU A 176 9.11 -10.40 6.64
CA LEU A 176 9.01 -11.28 7.80
C LEU A 176 10.13 -11.01 8.83
N ILE A 177 11.36 -10.84 8.37
CA ILE A 177 12.50 -10.50 9.25
C ILE A 177 12.29 -9.12 9.89
N MET A 178 11.90 -8.12 9.10
CA MET A 178 11.62 -6.77 9.58
C MET A 178 10.54 -6.79 10.67
N ASN A 179 9.43 -7.45 10.41
CA ASN A 179 8.31 -7.56 11.34
C ASN A 179 8.67 -8.37 12.58
N GLY A 180 9.45 -9.44 12.44
CA GLY A 180 9.96 -10.22 13.56
C GLY A 180 10.85 -9.40 14.50
N ILE A 181 11.80 -8.62 13.94
CA ILE A 181 12.66 -7.71 14.72
C ILE A 181 11.80 -6.65 15.42
N ASN A 182 10.79 -6.10 14.75
CA ASN A 182 9.91 -5.08 15.32
C ASN A 182 9.13 -5.63 16.52
N VAL A 183 8.37 -6.72 16.34
CA VAL A 183 7.52 -7.30 17.39
C VAL A 183 8.34 -7.80 18.59
N VAL A 184 9.43 -8.53 18.33
CA VAL A 184 10.31 -9.03 19.39
C VAL A 184 11.00 -7.88 20.12
N GLY A 185 11.47 -6.89 19.37
CA GLY A 185 12.09 -5.68 19.94
C GLY A 185 11.11 -4.88 20.80
N ASN A 186 9.89 -4.66 20.33
CA ASN A 186 8.83 -4.00 21.10
C ASN A 186 8.55 -4.77 22.39
N ALA A 187 8.38 -6.11 22.31
CA ALA A 187 8.10 -6.93 23.47
C ALA A 187 9.23 -6.86 24.52
N ILE A 188 10.49 -6.89 24.09
CA ILE A 188 11.64 -6.78 25.00
C ILE A 188 11.70 -5.39 25.64
N LEU A 189 11.63 -4.32 24.84
CA LEU A 189 11.83 -2.98 25.37
C LEU A 189 10.64 -2.49 26.20
N ILE A 190 9.41 -2.88 25.87
CA ILE A 190 8.23 -2.46 26.64
C ILE A 190 8.10 -3.30 27.91
N TYR A 191 8.13 -4.64 27.81
CA TYR A 191 7.79 -5.50 28.93
C TYR A 191 8.98 -5.83 29.84
N ALA A 192 10.19 -6.07 29.27
CA ALA A 192 11.37 -6.39 30.06
C ALA A 192 12.12 -5.15 30.51
N CYS A 193 12.37 -4.17 29.60
CA CYS A 193 13.11 -2.95 29.94
C CYS A 193 12.23 -1.83 30.49
N LYS A 194 10.89 -1.96 30.40
CA LYS A 194 9.90 -0.95 30.83
C LYS A 194 10.14 0.43 30.19
N CYS A 195 10.61 0.44 28.96
CA CYS A 195 10.75 1.65 28.16
C CYS A 195 9.35 2.17 27.80
N GLY A 196 9.19 3.48 27.78
CA GLY A 196 7.99 4.15 27.31
C GLY A 196 7.80 4.02 25.78
N THR A 197 7.53 5.15 25.16
CA THR A 197 7.29 5.22 23.69
C THR A 197 8.54 4.85 22.87
N GLU A 198 9.74 5.02 23.46
CA GLU A 198 11.01 4.57 22.89
C GLU A 198 11.03 3.05 22.63
N GLY A 199 10.32 2.31 23.50
CA GLY A 199 10.19 0.86 23.36
C GLY A 199 9.52 0.39 22.08
N VAL A 200 8.78 1.26 21.38
CA VAL A 200 8.18 0.99 20.07
C VAL A 200 8.97 1.68 18.95
N ALA A 201 9.48 2.87 19.21
CA ALA A 201 10.19 3.67 18.21
C ALA A 201 11.53 3.05 17.80
N ILE A 202 12.31 2.59 18.77
CA ILE A 202 13.65 2.00 18.53
C ILE A 202 13.56 0.71 17.70
N PRO A 203 12.71 -0.27 18.04
CA PRO A 203 12.56 -1.47 17.20
C PRO A 203 12.03 -1.16 15.80
N THR A 204 11.18 -0.16 15.64
CA THR A 204 10.74 0.33 14.34
C THR A 204 11.90 0.86 13.50
N LEU A 205 12.79 1.63 14.09
CA LEU A 205 14.01 2.12 13.42
C LEU A 205 14.95 0.96 13.06
N VAL A 206 15.24 0.08 14.00
CA VAL A 206 16.18 -1.04 13.82
C VAL A 206 15.66 -2.04 12.78
N SER A 207 14.38 -2.37 12.82
CA SER A 207 13.75 -3.28 11.87
C SER A 207 13.79 -2.75 10.43
N ARG A 208 13.49 -1.46 10.24
CA ARG A 208 13.57 -0.79 8.93
C ARG A 208 15.02 -0.69 8.43
N LEU A 209 15.98 -0.39 9.31
CA LEU A 209 17.40 -0.42 8.99
C LEU A 209 17.84 -1.81 8.52
N ALA A 210 17.53 -2.86 9.28
CA ALA A 210 17.85 -4.24 8.92
C ALA A 210 17.26 -4.62 7.56
N ALA A 211 15.98 -4.31 7.33
CA ALA A 211 15.32 -4.57 6.06
C ALA A 211 15.98 -3.84 4.88
N ALA A 212 16.30 -2.56 5.04
CA ALA A 212 16.99 -1.78 4.01
C ALA A 212 18.38 -2.35 3.68
N VAL A 213 19.16 -2.67 4.70
CA VAL A 213 20.49 -3.27 4.53
C VAL A 213 20.42 -4.61 3.79
N ILE A 214 19.50 -5.50 4.20
CA ILE A 214 19.30 -6.79 3.52
C ILE A 214 18.90 -6.58 2.05
N MET A 215 17.94 -5.67 1.77
CA MET A 215 17.50 -5.37 0.40
C MET A 215 18.65 -4.87 -0.47
N ILE A 216 19.46 -3.94 0.04
CA ILE A 216 20.59 -3.39 -0.72
C ILE A 216 21.67 -4.46 -0.96
N ILE A 217 22.02 -5.26 0.05
CA ILE A 217 22.98 -6.36 -0.10
C ILE A 217 22.53 -7.37 -1.18
N LEU A 218 21.23 -7.69 -1.23
CA LEU A 218 20.68 -8.61 -2.21
C LEU A 218 20.64 -8.03 -3.63
N LEU A 219 20.60 -6.70 -3.78
CA LEU A 219 20.63 -6.00 -5.07
C LEU A 219 22.04 -5.77 -5.59
N ILE A 220 23.09 -5.86 -4.76
CA ILE A 220 24.48 -5.72 -5.18
C ILE A 220 24.99 -7.03 -5.78
N PRO A 221 25.67 -7.02 -6.94
CA PRO A 221 26.22 -8.23 -7.55
C PRO A 221 27.33 -8.84 -6.70
N LYS A 222 27.24 -10.12 -6.37
CA LYS A 222 28.37 -10.87 -5.79
C LYS A 222 29.42 -11.14 -6.85
N LYS A 223 30.72 -11.04 -6.52
CA LYS A 223 31.84 -11.31 -7.44
C LYS A 223 31.73 -12.67 -8.19
N SER A 224 31.21 -13.69 -7.53
CA SER A 224 30.99 -15.02 -8.14
C SER A 224 29.80 -15.09 -9.10
N ALA A 225 28.85 -14.15 -9.01
CA ALA A 225 27.68 -14.12 -9.92
C ALA A 225 27.98 -13.39 -11.22
N GLN A 226 29.05 -12.59 -11.29
CA GLN A 226 29.55 -12.01 -12.55
C GLN A 226 30.17 -13.06 -13.48
N ALA A 227 30.70 -14.17 -12.93
CA ALA A 227 31.27 -15.27 -13.71
C ALA A 227 30.22 -16.27 -14.23
N LYS A 228 29.06 -16.40 -13.58
CA LYS A 228 27.89 -17.13 -14.05
C LYS A 228 26.83 -16.09 -14.42
N GLN A 229 26.63 -15.90 -15.71
CA GLN A 229 25.59 -15.06 -16.30
C GLN A 229 24.20 -15.57 -15.87
N ASP A 230 23.84 -15.33 -14.59
CA ASP A 230 22.55 -15.74 -14.04
C ASP A 230 21.48 -14.86 -14.69
N SER A 231 20.83 -15.46 -15.69
CA SER A 231 19.94 -14.78 -16.63
C SER A 231 18.67 -14.20 -15.97
N THR A 232 18.46 -14.44 -14.66
CA THR A 232 17.23 -14.09 -13.94
C THR A 232 17.36 -12.91 -13.00
N ARG A 233 18.57 -12.41 -12.69
CA ARG A 233 18.78 -11.35 -11.71
C ARG A 233 19.10 -10.00 -12.35
N ILE A 234 18.58 -8.95 -11.77
CA ILE A 234 18.97 -7.56 -12.01
C ILE A 234 19.82 -7.12 -10.82
N TYR A 235 20.89 -6.41 -11.11
CA TYR A 235 21.76 -5.83 -10.11
C TYR A 235 21.84 -4.33 -10.29
N ILE A 236 21.91 -3.60 -9.17
CA ILE A 236 22.26 -2.17 -9.18
C ILE A 236 23.74 -2.00 -9.48
N LYS A 237 24.07 -0.99 -10.29
CA LYS A 237 25.49 -0.66 -10.56
C LYS A 237 26.13 -0.24 -9.25
N LYS A 238 27.23 -0.92 -8.86
CA LYS A 238 28.06 -0.57 -7.69
C LYS A 238 28.90 0.65 -8.02
N SER A 239 28.31 1.81 -8.17
CA SER A 239 29.01 3.08 -8.40
C SER A 239 28.62 4.07 -7.31
N LEU A 240 29.60 4.55 -6.58
CA LEU A 240 29.46 5.68 -5.66
C LEU A 240 29.21 7.01 -6.41
N HIS A 241 29.52 7.06 -7.70
CA HIS A 241 29.25 8.22 -8.56
C HIS A 241 27.85 8.09 -9.15
N TYR A 242 26.85 8.62 -8.43
CA TYR A 242 25.52 8.76 -8.96
C TYR A 242 25.48 9.84 -10.05
N ARG A 243 25.05 9.45 -11.25
CA ARG A 243 24.65 10.39 -12.30
C ARG A 243 23.18 10.27 -12.53
N ALA A 244 22.44 11.34 -12.25
CA ALA A 244 21.01 11.39 -12.47
C ALA A 244 20.72 11.26 -13.97
N ASN A 245 20.01 10.18 -14.36
CA ASN A 245 19.47 10.04 -15.69
C ASN A 245 18.06 10.60 -15.68
N TRP A 246 17.93 11.87 -16.11
CA TRP A 246 16.67 12.59 -16.05
C TRP A 246 15.54 11.93 -16.87
N HIS A 247 15.87 11.27 -17.97
CA HIS A 247 14.89 10.53 -18.77
C HIS A 247 14.26 9.38 -17.97
N MET A 248 15.09 8.58 -17.27
CA MET A 248 14.60 7.48 -16.42
C MET A 248 13.87 8.00 -15.17
N LEU A 249 14.38 9.04 -14.55
CA LEU A 249 13.71 9.66 -13.40
C LEU A 249 12.34 10.24 -13.80
N LYS A 250 12.25 10.89 -14.95
CA LYS A 250 10.96 11.37 -15.48
C LYS A 250 9.98 10.23 -15.69
N SER A 251 10.42 9.07 -16.18
CA SER A 251 9.59 7.90 -16.35
C SER A 251 9.07 7.36 -15.01
N ILE A 252 9.92 7.29 -13.98
CA ILE A 252 9.55 6.88 -12.63
C ILE A 252 8.56 7.89 -12.02
N LEU A 253 8.84 9.18 -12.14
CA LEU A 253 8.02 10.24 -11.58
C LEU A 253 6.67 10.41 -12.30
N LEU A 254 6.62 10.12 -13.59
CA LEU A 254 5.39 10.15 -14.38
C LEU A 254 4.31 9.21 -13.80
N VAL A 255 4.71 8.11 -13.21
CA VAL A 255 3.82 7.17 -12.51
C VAL A 255 3.76 7.47 -11.01
N GLY A 256 4.90 7.76 -10.40
CA GLY A 256 5.01 7.97 -8.95
C GLY A 256 4.23 9.18 -8.46
N ILE A 257 4.37 10.34 -9.13
CA ILE A 257 3.70 11.58 -8.69
C ILE A 257 2.17 11.47 -8.73
N PRO A 258 1.53 11.06 -9.85
CA PRO A 258 0.08 10.92 -9.85
C PRO A 258 -0.43 9.89 -8.84
N ASN A 259 0.28 8.77 -8.67
CA ASN A 259 -0.08 7.75 -7.67
C ASN A 259 0.08 8.28 -6.23
N GLY A 260 1.12 9.06 -5.97
CA GLY A 260 1.32 9.73 -4.68
C GLY A 260 0.24 10.74 -4.37
N LEU A 261 -0.13 11.58 -5.34
CA LEU A 261 -1.23 12.55 -5.21
C LEU A 261 -2.57 11.85 -4.95
N GLU A 262 -2.86 10.77 -5.70
CA GLU A 262 -4.06 9.96 -5.49
C GLU A 262 -4.12 9.42 -4.05
N ASN A 263 -3.04 8.81 -3.55
CA ASN A 263 -2.97 8.26 -2.19
C ASN A 263 -3.07 9.36 -1.12
N SER A 264 -2.43 10.51 -1.32
CA SER A 264 -2.48 11.63 -0.38
C SER A 264 -3.89 12.23 -0.31
N MET A 265 -4.54 12.44 -1.46
CA MET A 265 -5.94 12.91 -1.50
C MET A 265 -6.90 11.92 -0.85
N PHE A 266 -6.66 10.61 -1.04
CA PHE A 266 -7.43 9.57 -0.39
C PHE A 266 -7.26 9.59 1.14
N GLN A 267 -6.06 9.84 1.63
CA GLN A 267 -5.79 9.94 3.07
C GLN A 267 -6.43 11.17 3.70
N LEU A 268 -6.34 12.33 3.02
CA LEU A 268 -7.04 13.53 3.45
C LEU A 268 -8.56 13.33 3.51
N GLY A 269 -9.14 12.68 2.50
CA GLY A 269 -10.55 12.36 2.49
C GLY A 269 -10.97 11.44 3.64
N LYS A 270 -10.14 10.47 4.02
CA LYS A 270 -10.39 9.63 5.20
C LYS A 270 -10.46 10.45 6.50
N ILE A 271 -9.56 11.43 6.66
CA ILE A 271 -9.54 12.31 7.83
C ILE A 271 -10.83 13.12 7.90
N LEU A 272 -11.27 13.72 6.80
CA LEU A 272 -12.52 14.48 6.74
C LEU A 272 -13.74 13.62 7.05
N VAL A 273 -13.78 12.40 6.53
CA VAL A 273 -14.86 11.44 6.83
C VAL A 273 -14.84 11.02 8.31
N LEU A 274 -13.67 10.82 8.91
CA LEU A 274 -13.54 10.51 10.33
C LEU A 274 -14.05 11.67 11.21
N SER A 275 -13.74 12.92 10.83
CA SER A 275 -14.27 14.11 11.49
C SER A 275 -15.78 14.17 11.41
N LEU A 276 -16.40 13.78 10.29
CA LEU A 276 -17.86 13.68 10.20
C LEU A 276 -18.41 12.57 11.10
N VAL A 277 -17.79 11.39 11.11
CA VAL A 277 -18.22 10.25 11.94
C VAL A 277 -18.18 10.60 13.42
N SER A 278 -17.22 11.41 13.89
CA SER A 278 -17.14 11.84 15.28
C SER A 278 -18.35 12.66 15.73
N THR A 279 -19.06 13.31 14.81
CA THR A 279 -20.29 14.06 15.12
C THR A 279 -21.51 13.17 15.40
N PHE A 280 -21.45 11.88 15.10
CA PHE A 280 -22.57 10.93 15.33
C PHE A 280 -22.51 10.25 16.71
N GLY A 281 -21.52 10.56 17.53
CA GLY A 281 -21.36 10.03 18.87
C GLY A 281 -20.34 8.89 18.99
N THR A 282 -20.08 8.50 20.23
CA THR A 282 -19.02 7.53 20.56
C THR A 282 -19.25 6.15 19.98
N TYR A 283 -20.52 5.70 19.90
CA TYR A 283 -20.87 4.42 19.28
C TYR A 283 -20.47 4.36 17.80
N ALA A 284 -20.65 5.48 17.08
CA ALA A 284 -20.32 5.55 15.67
C ALA A 284 -18.79 5.52 15.43
N ILE A 285 -18.02 6.19 16.29
CA ILE A 285 -16.56 6.15 16.27
C ILE A 285 -16.07 4.72 16.50
N ALA A 286 -16.60 4.04 17.52
CA ALA A 286 -16.24 2.67 17.86
C ALA A 286 -16.59 1.68 16.72
N ALA A 287 -17.81 1.77 16.19
CA ALA A 287 -18.26 0.96 15.06
C ALA A 287 -17.39 1.18 13.82
N ASN A 288 -17.05 2.44 13.50
CA ASN A 288 -16.21 2.78 12.37
C ASN A 288 -14.76 2.29 12.55
N ALA A 289 -14.21 2.38 13.76
CA ALA A 289 -12.85 1.90 14.06
C ALA A 289 -12.75 0.38 13.86
N VAL A 290 -13.64 -0.40 14.47
CA VAL A 290 -13.70 -1.85 14.30
C VAL A 290 -13.99 -2.23 12.85
N GLY A 291 -14.93 -1.51 12.22
CA GLY A 291 -15.27 -1.69 10.80
C GLY A 291 -14.06 -1.53 9.89
N ASN A 292 -13.22 -0.49 10.08
CA ASN A 292 -12.03 -0.27 9.27
C ASN A 292 -10.96 -1.37 9.44
N VAL A 293 -10.76 -1.88 10.66
CA VAL A 293 -9.81 -2.97 10.93
C VAL A 293 -10.24 -4.25 10.19
N ILE A 294 -11.51 -4.64 10.35
CA ILE A 294 -12.03 -5.86 9.75
C ILE A 294 -12.12 -5.72 8.22
N ALA A 295 -12.55 -4.56 7.71
CA ALA A 295 -12.53 -4.26 6.28
C ALA A 295 -11.12 -4.35 5.68
N GLY A 296 -10.10 -3.87 6.40
CA GLY A 296 -8.70 -4.03 5.99
C GLY A 296 -8.32 -5.50 5.81
N PHE A 297 -8.74 -6.37 6.72
CA PHE A 297 -8.52 -7.81 6.63
C PHE A 297 -9.21 -8.43 5.41
N GLN A 298 -10.46 -8.05 5.13
CA GLN A 298 -11.20 -8.50 3.95
C GLN A 298 -10.47 -8.14 2.63
N LEU A 299 -9.77 -7.00 2.60
CA LEU A 299 -9.16 -6.43 1.40
C LEU A 299 -7.68 -6.79 1.20
N MET A 300 -7.00 -7.43 2.15
CA MET A 300 -5.56 -7.69 2.07
C MET A 300 -5.15 -8.47 0.80
N ALA A 301 -5.96 -9.46 0.40
CA ALA A 301 -5.72 -10.22 -0.82
C ALA A 301 -5.86 -9.34 -2.08
N GLY A 302 -6.80 -8.40 -2.09
CA GLY A 302 -6.96 -7.44 -3.18
C GLY A 302 -5.78 -6.46 -3.29
N MET A 303 -5.23 -6.01 -2.15
CA MET A 303 -4.02 -5.18 -2.13
C MET A 303 -2.81 -5.94 -2.69
N ALA A 304 -2.64 -7.21 -2.33
CA ALA A 304 -1.63 -8.09 -2.91
C ALA A 304 -1.81 -8.26 -4.43
N ALA A 305 -3.06 -8.44 -4.89
CA ALA A 305 -3.37 -8.52 -6.32
C ALA A 305 -3.01 -7.24 -7.08
N SER A 306 -3.19 -6.06 -6.46
CA SER A 306 -2.81 -4.78 -7.05
C SER A 306 -1.30 -4.68 -7.31
N LEU A 307 -0.48 -5.18 -6.38
CA LEU A 307 0.98 -5.25 -6.56
C LEU A 307 1.38 -6.26 -7.66
N ALA A 308 0.74 -7.43 -7.68
CA ALA A 308 0.96 -8.43 -8.73
C ALA A 308 0.55 -7.90 -10.11
N MET A 309 -0.56 -7.17 -10.20
CA MET A 309 -1.05 -6.55 -11.43
C MET A 309 -0.02 -5.60 -12.04
N VAL A 310 0.56 -4.71 -11.23
CA VAL A 310 1.62 -3.79 -11.68
C VAL A 310 2.79 -4.55 -12.27
N THR A 311 3.25 -5.60 -11.59
CA THR A 311 4.39 -6.43 -12.02
C THR A 311 4.14 -7.11 -13.36
N VAL A 312 3.00 -7.79 -13.48
CA VAL A 312 2.70 -8.62 -14.64
C VAL A 312 2.37 -7.76 -15.86
N VAL A 313 1.52 -6.76 -15.68
CA VAL A 313 1.07 -5.91 -16.79
C VAL A 313 2.19 -5.02 -17.31
N SER A 314 3.06 -4.46 -16.44
CA SER A 314 4.18 -3.63 -16.89
C SER A 314 5.13 -4.40 -17.82
N ARG A 315 5.38 -5.69 -17.54
CA ARG A 315 6.19 -6.54 -18.43
C ARG A 315 5.52 -6.81 -19.77
N CYS A 316 4.21 -7.06 -19.78
CA CYS A 316 3.46 -7.26 -21.02
C CYS A 316 3.46 -5.98 -21.88
N VAL A 317 3.24 -4.83 -21.27
CA VAL A 317 3.28 -3.52 -21.94
C VAL A 317 4.68 -3.23 -22.48
N GLY A 318 5.72 -3.52 -21.70
CA GLY A 318 7.11 -3.38 -22.14
C GLY A 318 7.43 -4.25 -23.35
N ALA A 319 6.92 -5.47 -23.38
CA ALA A 319 7.05 -6.40 -24.53
C ALA A 319 6.18 -5.98 -25.75
N GLY A 320 5.29 -4.99 -25.59
CA GLY A 320 4.35 -4.58 -26.65
C GLY A 320 3.18 -5.55 -26.84
N ASP A 321 3.04 -6.56 -25.96
CA ASP A 321 1.98 -7.58 -26.06
C ASP A 321 0.76 -7.21 -25.18
N TYR A 322 -0.07 -6.32 -25.70
CA TYR A 322 -1.27 -5.85 -25.01
C TYR A 322 -2.37 -6.92 -24.91
N GLU A 323 -2.36 -7.95 -25.77
CA GLU A 323 -3.31 -9.05 -25.65
C GLU A 323 -2.99 -9.92 -24.43
N GLN A 324 -1.70 -10.18 -24.17
CA GLN A 324 -1.30 -10.81 -22.92
C GLN A 324 -1.60 -9.91 -21.70
N ALA A 325 -1.38 -8.58 -21.81
CA ALA A 325 -1.72 -7.64 -20.76
C ALA A 325 -3.21 -7.73 -20.38
N LYS A 326 -4.13 -7.80 -21.37
CA LYS A 326 -5.56 -8.01 -21.14
C LYS A 326 -5.84 -9.35 -20.47
N CYS A 327 -5.25 -10.43 -20.98
CA CYS A 327 -5.43 -11.77 -20.43
C CYS A 327 -5.01 -11.84 -18.96
N TYR A 328 -3.84 -11.30 -18.63
CA TYR A 328 -3.35 -11.30 -17.24
C TYR A 328 -4.13 -10.35 -16.35
N THR A 329 -4.60 -9.21 -16.85
CA THR A 329 -5.50 -8.33 -16.09
C THR A 329 -6.72 -9.12 -15.61
N ILE A 330 -7.37 -9.87 -16.50
CA ILE A 330 -8.54 -10.68 -16.15
C ILE A 330 -8.16 -11.80 -15.18
N LYS A 331 -7.04 -12.51 -15.41
CA LYS A 331 -6.58 -13.59 -14.52
C LYS A 331 -6.31 -13.07 -13.10
N VAL A 332 -5.57 -11.97 -12.96
CA VAL A 332 -5.24 -11.39 -11.65
C VAL A 332 -6.50 -10.86 -10.96
N LEU A 333 -7.42 -10.22 -11.71
CA LEU A 333 -8.73 -9.83 -11.17
C LEU A 333 -9.52 -11.04 -10.66
N THR A 334 -9.57 -12.13 -11.43
CA THR A 334 -10.26 -13.36 -11.01
C THR A 334 -9.65 -13.93 -9.74
N MET A 335 -8.31 -13.98 -9.65
CA MET A 335 -7.62 -14.41 -8.42
C MET A 335 -7.96 -13.49 -7.24
N ALA A 336 -8.00 -12.16 -7.46
CA ALA A 336 -8.39 -11.20 -6.43
C ALA A 336 -9.83 -11.43 -5.95
N TYR A 337 -10.78 -11.64 -6.87
CA TYR A 337 -12.17 -11.95 -6.52
C TYR A 337 -12.28 -13.21 -5.67
N ILE A 338 -11.65 -14.31 -6.11
CA ILE A 338 -11.71 -15.59 -5.37
C ILE A 338 -11.16 -15.41 -3.96
N CYS A 339 -9.98 -14.78 -3.81
CA CYS A 339 -9.36 -14.60 -2.51
C CYS A 339 -10.15 -13.63 -1.61
N ILE A 340 -10.69 -12.54 -2.15
CA ILE A 340 -11.52 -11.62 -1.37
C ILE A 340 -12.82 -12.30 -0.92
N ILE A 341 -13.48 -13.07 -1.77
CA ILE A 341 -14.68 -13.83 -1.38
C ILE A 341 -14.35 -14.79 -0.23
N VAL A 342 -13.22 -15.50 -0.31
CA VAL A 342 -12.79 -16.41 0.76
C VAL A 342 -12.54 -15.65 2.07
N THR A 343 -11.82 -14.51 2.02
CA THR A 343 -11.55 -13.70 3.22
C THR A 343 -12.83 -13.08 3.80
N VAL A 344 -13.77 -12.66 2.96
CA VAL A 344 -15.07 -12.12 3.39
C VAL A 344 -15.92 -13.20 4.06
N LEU A 345 -16.03 -14.40 3.45
CA LEU A 345 -16.76 -15.51 4.04
C LEU A 345 -16.15 -15.94 5.38
N PHE A 346 -14.82 -16.02 5.45
CA PHE A 346 -14.12 -16.29 6.72
C PHE A 346 -14.43 -15.21 7.75
N THR A 347 -14.36 -13.93 7.37
CA THR A 347 -14.67 -12.82 8.26
C THR A 347 -16.10 -12.91 8.80
N PHE A 348 -17.07 -13.22 7.95
CA PHE A 348 -18.47 -13.36 8.38
C PHE A 348 -18.67 -14.54 9.34
N ALA A 349 -17.98 -15.65 9.11
CA ALA A 349 -18.03 -16.82 10.01
C ALA A 349 -17.47 -16.49 11.40
N VAL A 350 -16.43 -15.66 11.49
CA VAL A 350 -15.74 -15.31 12.75
C VAL A 350 -16.32 -14.04 13.38
N LEU A 351 -17.14 -13.28 12.64
CA LEU A 351 -17.66 -11.96 13.06
C LEU A 351 -18.30 -11.95 14.47
N PRO A 352 -19.17 -12.92 14.85
CA PRO A 352 -19.78 -12.94 16.18
C PRO A 352 -18.73 -13.07 17.31
N LEU A 353 -17.68 -13.88 17.07
CA LEU A 353 -16.59 -14.05 18.02
C LEU A 353 -15.76 -12.78 18.19
N VAL A 354 -15.47 -12.11 17.07
CA VAL A 354 -14.73 -10.85 17.05
C VAL A 354 -15.52 -9.76 17.75
N MET A 355 -16.83 -9.61 17.47
CA MET A 355 -17.68 -8.62 18.14
C MET A 355 -17.72 -8.83 19.65
N LYS A 356 -17.82 -10.08 20.10
CA LYS A 356 -17.76 -10.43 21.54
C LYS A 356 -16.42 -10.05 22.16
N ALA A 357 -15.31 -10.26 21.45
CA ALA A 357 -13.97 -9.94 21.94
C ALA A 357 -13.73 -8.43 22.06
N TYR A 358 -14.36 -7.61 21.19
CA TYR A 358 -14.26 -6.15 21.31
C TYR A 358 -15.08 -5.55 22.45
N GLY A 359 -16.06 -6.27 23.00
CA GLY A 359 -16.88 -5.79 24.12
C GLY A 359 -17.63 -4.49 23.87
N LEU A 360 -18.07 -4.28 22.62
CA LEU A 360 -18.76 -3.05 22.20
C LEU A 360 -20.17 -2.94 22.85
N SER A 361 -20.66 -1.71 22.99
CA SER A 361 -22.07 -1.48 23.31
C SER A 361 -22.98 -2.09 22.23
N TYR A 362 -24.21 -2.43 22.58
CA TYR A 362 -25.16 -3.02 21.64
C TYR A 362 -25.36 -2.17 20.39
N GLU A 363 -25.43 -0.84 20.54
CA GLU A 363 -25.57 0.10 19.43
C GLU A 363 -24.34 0.08 18.50
N ALA A 364 -23.13 0.12 19.08
CA ALA A 364 -21.88 0.08 18.32
C ALA A 364 -21.71 -1.26 17.60
N GLN A 365 -22.04 -2.38 18.25
CA GLN A 365 -21.99 -3.69 17.65
C GLN A 365 -22.96 -3.81 16.47
N SER A 366 -24.24 -3.43 16.66
CA SER A 366 -25.25 -3.45 15.60
C SER A 366 -24.86 -2.59 14.40
N ALA A 367 -24.29 -1.40 14.65
CA ALA A 367 -23.77 -0.54 13.60
C ALA A 367 -22.59 -1.18 12.86
N ALA A 368 -21.62 -1.75 13.59
CA ALA A 368 -20.46 -2.40 13.03
C ALA A 368 -20.85 -3.62 12.15
N GLU A 369 -21.77 -4.45 12.61
CA GLU A 369 -22.27 -5.60 11.85
C GLU A 369 -22.91 -5.17 10.52
N LYS A 370 -23.78 -4.16 10.55
CA LYS A 370 -24.44 -3.64 9.34
C LYS A 370 -23.45 -3.09 8.32
N ILE A 371 -22.46 -2.29 8.76
CA ILE A 371 -21.47 -1.72 7.86
C ILE A 371 -20.54 -2.80 7.30
N LEU A 372 -20.19 -3.82 8.09
CA LEU A 372 -19.32 -4.91 7.65
C LEU A 372 -20.01 -5.86 6.68
N MET A 373 -21.30 -6.15 6.87
CA MET A 373 -22.10 -6.91 5.89
C MET A 373 -22.17 -6.16 4.56
N LEU A 374 -22.51 -4.88 4.60
CA LEU A 374 -22.56 -4.03 3.42
C LEU A 374 -21.20 -3.96 2.70
N HIS A 375 -20.11 -3.76 3.47
CA HIS A 375 -18.76 -3.72 2.93
C HIS A 375 -18.32 -5.05 2.34
N GLY A 376 -18.59 -6.18 2.98
CA GLY A 376 -18.22 -7.51 2.49
C GLY A 376 -18.87 -7.82 1.14
N ILE A 377 -20.14 -7.44 0.94
CA ILE A 377 -20.83 -7.58 -0.35
C ILE A 377 -20.14 -6.69 -1.41
N ALA A 378 -19.86 -5.44 -1.09
CA ALA A 378 -19.17 -4.51 -1.99
C ALA A 378 -17.73 -4.94 -2.29
N ALA A 379 -17.01 -5.45 -1.29
CA ALA A 379 -15.65 -5.98 -1.46
C ALA A 379 -15.63 -7.16 -2.43
N SER A 380 -16.61 -8.06 -2.32
CA SER A 380 -16.73 -9.25 -3.17
C SER A 380 -17.20 -8.95 -4.60
N THR A 381 -17.79 -7.78 -4.87
CA THR A 381 -18.39 -7.46 -6.17
C THR A 381 -17.71 -6.30 -6.88
N ILE A 382 -17.40 -5.22 -6.18
CA ILE A 382 -17.01 -3.94 -6.78
C ILE A 382 -15.52 -3.64 -6.56
N TRP A 383 -14.98 -3.97 -5.39
CA TRP A 383 -13.66 -3.50 -4.97
C TRP A 383 -12.52 -3.86 -5.94
N PRO A 384 -12.40 -5.08 -6.50
CA PRO A 384 -11.32 -5.41 -7.43
C PRO A 384 -11.30 -4.54 -8.69
N VAL A 385 -12.46 -4.19 -9.23
CA VAL A 385 -12.53 -3.30 -10.40
C VAL A 385 -12.30 -1.84 -10.04
N ALA A 386 -12.59 -1.43 -8.81
CA ALA A 386 -12.35 -0.07 -8.34
C ALA A 386 -10.88 0.21 -7.96
N PHE A 387 -10.14 -0.80 -7.46
CA PHE A 387 -8.80 -0.61 -6.90
C PHE A 387 -7.71 -1.46 -7.57
N THR A 388 -8.00 -2.70 -7.97
CA THR A 388 -6.99 -3.55 -8.64
C THR A 388 -6.93 -3.27 -10.15
N LEU A 389 -8.07 -3.06 -10.83
CA LEU A 389 -8.07 -2.77 -12.27
C LEU A 389 -7.27 -1.50 -12.65
N PRO A 390 -7.34 -0.36 -11.93
CA PRO A 390 -6.53 0.82 -12.27
C PRO A 390 -5.02 0.58 -12.21
N CYS A 391 -4.55 -0.46 -11.53
CA CYS A 391 -3.15 -0.84 -11.57
C CYS A 391 -2.69 -1.26 -12.97
N THR A 392 -3.60 -1.78 -13.80
CA THR A 392 -3.37 -2.01 -15.25
C THR A 392 -3.07 -0.71 -15.98
N PHE A 393 -3.82 0.35 -15.70
CA PHE A 393 -3.60 1.65 -16.31
C PHE A 393 -2.28 2.28 -15.85
N ARG A 394 -1.96 2.16 -14.55
CA ARG A 394 -0.67 2.61 -14.00
C ARG A 394 0.49 1.88 -14.66
N ALA A 395 0.40 0.55 -14.79
CA ALA A 395 1.40 -0.29 -15.43
C ALA A 395 1.57 0.02 -16.93
N ALA A 396 0.52 0.49 -17.60
CA ALA A 396 0.52 0.89 -18.99
C ALA A 396 0.93 2.35 -19.23
N GLY A 397 1.07 3.18 -18.17
CA GLY A 397 1.39 4.61 -18.30
C GLY A 397 0.19 5.53 -18.41
N ASP A 398 -1.05 5.03 -18.33
CA ASP A 398 -2.29 5.82 -18.32
C ASP A 398 -2.66 6.31 -16.90
N VAL A 399 -1.69 6.85 -16.19
CA VAL A 399 -1.77 7.15 -14.76
C VAL A 399 -2.65 8.35 -14.44
N LYS A 400 -2.62 9.38 -15.32
CA LYS A 400 -3.42 10.60 -15.11
C LYS A 400 -4.91 10.30 -15.07
N TYR A 401 -5.39 9.37 -15.91
CA TYR A 401 -6.80 9.00 -15.92
C TYR A 401 -7.20 8.34 -14.59
N SER A 402 -6.43 7.37 -14.10
CA SER A 402 -6.74 6.71 -12.83
C SER A 402 -6.73 7.71 -11.66
N MET A 403 -5.75 8.61 -11.62
CA MET A 403 -5.65 9.65 -10.59
C MET A 403 -6.87 10.58 -10.61
N ILE A 404 -7.23 11.15 -11.78
CA ILE A 404 -8.34 12.10 -11.88
C ILE A 404 -9.65 11.43 -11.47
N VAL A 405 -9.95 10.23 -12.00
CA VAL A 405 -11.16 9.50 -11.64
C VAL A 405 -11.21 9.22 -10.15
N SER A 406 -10.12 8.71 -9.57
CA SER A 406 -10.06 8.38 -8.14
C SER A 406 -10.24 9.59 -7.25
N ILE A 407 -9.62 10.74 -7.57
CA ILE A 407 -9.76 11.97 -6.80
C ILE A 407 -11.19 12.51 -6.94
N CYS A 408 -11.71 12.64 -8.16
CA CYS A 408 -13.06 13.18 -8.38
C CYS A 408 -14.15 12.34 -7.69
N THR A 409 -14.10 11.01 -7.82
CA THR A 409 -15.09 10.14 -7.17
C THR A 409 -14.97 10.18 -5.66
N MET A 410 -13.75 10.21 -5.11
CA MET A 410 -13.51 10.36 -3.69
C MET A 410 -14.13 11.65 -3.13
N TRP A 411 -13.88 12.79 -3.76
CA TRP A 411 -14.37 14.08 -3.29
C TRP A 411 -15.87 14.24 -3.51
N ILE A 412 -16.39 13.88 -4.67
CA ILE A 412 -17.81 14.04 -5.00
C ILE A 412 -18.65 12.94 -4.37
N CYS A 413 -18.34 11.66 -4.65
CA CYS A 413 -19.19 10.57 -4.21
C CYS A 413 -18.97 10.23 -2.72
N ARG A 414 -17.71 10.16 -2.26
CA ARG A 414 -17.47 9.72 -0.88
C ARG A 414 -17.66 10.85 0.12
N ILE A 415 -17.05 12.02 -0.07
CA ILE A 415 -17.13 13.11 0.92
C ILE A 415 -18.50 13.76 0.90
N VAL A 416 -18.94 14.30 -0.26
CA VAL A 416 -20.23 15.02 -0.32
C VAL A 416 -21.39 14.11 0.09
N PHE A 417 -21.47 12.88 -0.45
CA PHE A 417 -22.55 11.96 -0.10
C PHE A 417 -22.45 11.44 1.35
N SER A 418 -21.25 11.40 1.97
CA SER A 418 -21.16 11.12 3.41
C SER A 418 -21.88 12.19 4.24
N TYR A 419 -21.76 13.46 3.89
CA TYR A 419 -22.53 14.52 4.54
C TYR A 419 -24.04 14.42 4.24
N VAL A 420 -24.40 14.17 2.98
CA VAL A 420 -25.81 14.06 2.59
C VAL A 420 -26.49 12.87 3.28
N LEU A 421 -25.94 11.67 3.14
CA LEU A 421 -26.53 10.44 3.68
C LEU A 421 -26.34 10.35 5.20
N GLY A 422 -25.13 10.67 5.70
CA GLY A 422 -24.80 10.52 7.11
C GLY A 422 -25.49 11.58 7.98
N LYS A 423 -25.35 12.86 7.62
CA LYS A 423 -25.82 13.99 8.44
C LYS A 423 -27.23 14.44 8.06
N TYR A 424 -27.48 14.77 6.77
CA TYR A 424 -28.78 15.35 6.37
C TYR A 424 -29.91 14.33 6.28
N MET A 425 -29.63 13.10 5.84
CA MET A 425 -30.62 12.01 5.81
C MET A 425 -30.68 11.22 7.12
N GLY A 426 -29.83 11.53 8.11
CA GLY A 426 -29.86 10.89 9.42
C GLY A 426 -29.40 9.44 9.47
N MET A 427 -28.74 8.93 8.43
CA MET A 427 -28.28 7.54 8.38
C MET A 427 -27.02 7.28 9.26
N GLY A 428 -26.43 8.33 9.84
CA GLY A 428 -25.25 8.23 10.69
C GLY A 428 -24.06 7.56 10.02
N VAL A 429 -23.30 6.74 10.76
CA VAL A 429 -22.12 6.04 10.25
C VAL A 429 -22.45 5.07 9.10
N PHE A 430 -23.63 4.48 9.07
CA PHE A 430 -24.06 3.61 7.97
C PHE A 430 -24.13 4.38 6.64
N GLY A 431 -24.68 5.62 6.65
CA GLY A 431 -24.72 6.49 5.47
C GLY A 431 -23.33 6.83 4.92
N VAL A 432 -22.35 7.00 5.79
CA VAL A 432 -20.95 7.23 5.41
C VAL A 432 -20.36 6.02 4.65
N TRP A 433 -20.64 4.80 5.11
CA TRP A 433 -20.18 3.59 4.43
C TRP A 433 -20.93 3.35 3.11
N VAL A 434 -22.20 3.69 3.04
CA VAL A 434 -22.94 3.69 1.76
C VAL A 434 -22.31 4.65 0.76
N ALA A 435 -21.95 5.86 1.17
CA ALA A 435 -21.26 6.84 0.33
C ALA A 435 -19.89 6.32 -0.17
N MET A 436 -19.15 5.59 0.69
CA MET A 436 -17.91 4.93 0.31
C MET A 436 -18.14 3.88 -0.80
N ILE A 437 -19.20 3.10 -0.71
CA ILE A 437 -19.52 2.09 -1.73
C ILE A 437 -19.99 2.74 -3.02
N MET A 438 -20.73 3.85 -2.95
CA MET A 438 -21.09 4.64 -4.13
C MET A 438 -19.84 5.15 -4.87
N ASP A 439 -18.84 5.67 -4.14
CA ASP A 439 -17.54 6.04 -4.72
C ASP A 439 -16.90 4.85 -5.44
N GLN A 440 -16.83 3.69 -4.79
CA GLN A 440 -16.25 2.48 -5.39
C GLN A 440 -17.02 2.04 -6.64
N PHE A 441 -18.35 2.11 -6.60
CA PHE A 441 -19.19 1.72 -7.74
C PHE A 441 -18.96 2.64 -8.94
N VAL A 442 -19.05 3.96 -8.77
CA VAL A 442 -18.84 4.93 -9.85
C VAL A 442 -17.44 4.79 -10.44
N ARG A 443 -16.44 4.66 -9.56
CA ARG A 443 -15.03 4.43 -9.95
C ARG A 443 -14.89 3.15 -10.76
N GLY A 444 -15.47 2.05 -10.29
CA GLY A 444 -15.44 0.75 -10.97
C GLY A 444 -16.05 0.82 -12.37
N VAL A 445 -17.22 1.45 -12.53
CA VAL A 445 -17.86 1.64 -13.82
C VAL A 445 -16.99 2.45 -14.79
N LEU A 446 -16.40 3.56 -14.33
CA LEU A 446 -15.51 4.38 -15.14
C LEU A 446 -14.24 3.63 -15.57
N PHE A 447 -13.67 2.82 -14.69
CA PHE A 447 -12.49 2.00 -15.01
C PHE A 447 -12.82 0.84 -15.95
N ILE A 448 -13.95 0.16 -15.77
CA ILE A 448 -14.42 -0.86 -16.72
C ILE A 448 -14.61 -0.24 -18.10
N ARG A 449 -15.30 0.90 -18.19
CA ARG A 449 -15.49 1.63 -19.45
C ARG A 449 -14.15 2.00 -20.11
N ARG A 450 -13.18 2.50 -19.32
CA ARG A 450 -11.82 2.81 -19.80
C ARG A 450 -11.10 1.58 -20.33
N TYR A 451 -11.19 0.48 -19.59
CA TYR A 451 -10.57 -0.78 -19.99
C TYR A 451 -11.13 -1.33 -21.29
N LEU A 452 -12.46 -1.40 -21.39
CA LEU A 452 -13.15 -1.90 -22.59
C LEU A 452 -12.95 -1.02 -23.82
N SER A 453 -12.83 0.31 -23.65
CA SER A 453 -12.56 1.24 -24.76
C SER A 453 -11.15 1.08 -25.36
N GLY A 454 -10.24 0.36 -24.72
CA GLY A 454 -8.86 0.17 -25.17
C GLY A 454 -7.99 1.43 -25.16
N ARG A 455 -8.46 2.57 -24.64
CA ARG A 455 -7.73 3.86 -24.68
C ARG A 455 -6.45 3.88 -23.80
N TRP A 456 -6.21 2.86 -23.01
CA TRP A 456 -4.99 2.65 -22.25
C TRP A 456 -3.90 1.92 -23.05
N ILE A 457 -4.26 1.32 -24.19
CA ILE A 457 -3.35 0.57 -25.07
C ILE A 457 -2.47 1.55 -25.82
N GLY A 458 -1.20 1.19 -26.03
CA GLY A 458 -0.23 2.03 -26.76
C GLY A 458 0.43 3.12 -25.91
N LYS A 459 -0.02 3.34 -24.68
CA LYS A 459 0.67 4.22 -23.73
C LYS A 459 1.86 3.48 -23.13
N LYS A 460 3.00 4.18 -23.08
CA LYS A 460 4.24 3.67 -22.48
C LYS A 460 4.82 4.73 -21.56
N VAL A 461 5.62 4.31 -20.60
CA VAL A 461 6.35 5.20 -19.71
C VAL A 461 7.80 5.38 -20.19
N ILE A 462 8.31 4.39 -20.93
CA ILE A 462 9.67 4.31 -21.51
C ILE A 462 9.65 4.41 -23.03
#